data_234d2bb1a7fc34c5e9df27d8737160cc
#
_entry.id   234d2bb1a7fc34c5e9df27d8737160cc
#
_cell.length_a   1.000
_cell.length_b   1.000
_cell.length_c   1.000
_cell.angle_alpha   90.00
_cell.angle_beta   90.00
_cell.angle_gamma   90.00
#
_symmetry.space_group_name_H-M   'P 1'
#
loop_
_entity.id
_entity.type
_entity.pdbx_description
1 polymer ?
#
loop_
_entity_poly.entity_id
_entity_poly.type
_entity_poly.pdbx_seq_one_letter_code
_entity_poly.pdbx_strand_id
1 'polypeptide(L)'
;MTLRTGEEFDKQTITGKDGKVRSSPTNLANSKYTVYLHMESKGKVPHLHAAICRFDENGNINNDHNIHLRAQRAAERVAVKRGWKTAEEIRSRNIPEVSRECMEVLRTMPSWSWEEYKKALARRGYSVYERKDKKDVLRGYAILKGNAKYKASELGVARNLMISKLPRTWQKLHYRERLAAQVNTSQNHRPEPVQRPAAGMDYTHYRSGSVSYMLSSHGGTEQRFYIPER
;
A
#
# COMPACT_ATOMS: atom_id res chain seq x y z
N MET A 1 -25.12 -15.21 -28.80
CA MET A 1 -23.84 -15.33 -28.06
C MET A 1 -24.01 -16.51 -27.12
N THR A 2 -23.55 -17.68 -27.50
CA THR A 2 -23.71 -18.89 -26.68
C THR A 2 -22.68 -18.83 -25.59
N LEU A 3 -23.11 -18.63 -24.34
CA LEU A 3 -22.28 -18.76 -23.16
C LEU A 3 -21.92 -20.26 -23.02
N ARG A 4 -20.83 -20.68 -23.67
CA ARG A 4 -20.19 -21.96 -23.36
C ARG A 4 -19.42 -21.82 -22.04
N THR A 5 -20.15 -21.60 -20.98
CA THR A 5 -19.57 -21.42 -19.63
C THR A 5 -19.37 -22.76 -18.91
N GLY A 6 -19.89 -23.86 -19.46
CA GLY A 6 -19.79 -25.17 -18.85
C GLY A 6 -18.35 -25.64 -18.69
N GLU A 7 -17.55 -25.61 -19.75
CA GLU A 7 -16.18 -26.13 -19.73
C GLU A 7 -15.22 -25.33 -18.82
N GLU A 8 -15.44 -24.03 -18.65
CA GLU A 8 -14.63 -23.19 -17.80
C GLU A 8 -14.95 -23.34 -16.31
N PHE A 9 -16.13 -23.80 -15.96
CA PHE A 9 -16.55 -24.05 -14.58
C PHE A 9 -16.29 -25.49 -14.11
N ASP A 10 -16.29 -26.46 -14.99
CA ASP A 10 -16.34 -27.90 -14.66
C ASP A 10 -15.03 -28.53 -14.15
N LYS A 11 -13.93 -27.81 -14.15
CA LYS A 11 -12.62 -28.41 -13.85
C LYS A 11 -12.13 -28.21 -12.40
N GLN A 12 -12.98 -27.89 -11.44
CA GLN A 12 -12.52 -27.78 -10.04
C GLN A 12 -12.90 -29.02 -9.22
N THR A 13 -11.91 -29.87 -9.01
CA THR A 13 -11.92 -30.85 -7.93
C THR A 13 -11.54 -30.14 -6.62
N ILE A 14 -12.38 -30.26 -5.62
CA ILE A 14 -12.09 -29.76 -4.26
C ILE A 14 -11.68 -30.98 -3.43
N THR A 15 -10.43 -31.02 -3.00
CA THR A 15 -9.98 -32.00 -2.01
C THR A 15 -10.37 -31.49 -0.62
N GLY A 16 -11.26 -32.20 0.06
CA GLY A 16 -11.64 -31.88 1.43
C GLY A 16 -10.48 -32.08 2.41
N LYS A 17 -10.58 -31.56 3.63
CA LYS A 17 -9.61 -31.78 4.72
C LYS A 17 -9.44 -33.26 5.08
N ASP A 18 -10.41 -34.08 4.69
CA ASP A 18 -10.44 -35.56 4.82
C ASP A 18 -9.76 -36.29 3.67
N GLY A 19 -9.07 -35.60 2.77
CA GLY A 19 -8.38 -36.16 1.59
C GLY A 19 -9.34 -36.65 0.49
N LYS A 20 -10.65 -36.58 0.69
CA LYS A 20 -11.63 -37.01 -0.31
C LYS A 20 -11.83 -35.94 -1.38
N VAL A 21 -11.67 -36.35 -2.64
CA VAL A 21 -11.94 -35.51 -3.79
C VAL A 21 -13.46 -35.45 -4.00
N ARG A 22 -14.04 -34.27 -3.81
CA ARG A 22 -15.45 -34.02 -4.06
C ARG A 22 -15.54 -33.15 -5.29
N SER A 23 -15.96 -33.71 -6.40
CA SER A 23 -16.32 -32.96 -7.60
C SER A 23 -17.83 -33.00 -7.75
N SER A 24 -18.48 -31.88 -7.49
CA SER A 24 -19.78 -31.59 -8.06
C SER A 24 -19.58 -30.70 -9.23
N PRO A 25 -19.76 -31.16 -10.46
CA PRO A 25 -19.64 -30.29 -11.62
C PRO A 25 -20.74 -29.23 -11.56
N THR A 26 -20.41 -28.00 -11.98
CA THR A 26 -21.40 -26.96 -12.20
C THR A 26 -21.73 -26.96 -13.68
N ASN A 27 -22.80 -27.60 -14.06
CA ASN A 27 -23.23 -27.67 -15.45
C ASN A 27 -24.23 -26.54 -15.75
N LEU A 28 -23.70 -25.35 -16.06
CA LEU A 28 -24.55 -24.21 -16.39
C LEU A 28 -25.14 -24.31 -17.80
N ALA A 29 -24.62 -25.16 -18.67
CA ALA A 29 -25.12 -25.33 -20.03
C ALA A 29 -26.54 -25.92 -20.05
N ASN A 30 -26.86 -26.79 -19.10
CA ASN A 30 -28.17 -27.45 -18.98
C ASN A 30 -29.07 -26.81 -17.93
N SER A 31 -28.70 -25.63 -17.42
CA SER A 31 -29.53 -24.90 -16.47
C SER A 31 -30.34 -23.83 -17.18
N LYS A 32 -31.58 -23.62 -16.76
CA LYS A 32 -32.36 -22.48 -17.23
C LYS A 32 -31.70 -21.18 -16.75
N TYR A 33 -31.57 -20.20 -17.60
CA TYR A 33 -30.99 -18.90 -17.26
C TYR A 33 -31.69 -17.76 -17.99
N THR A 34 -31.61 -16.59 -17.40
CA THR A 34 -32.04 -15.33 -18.03
C THR A 34 -30.89 -14.33 -17.91
N VAL A 35 -30.63 -13.58 -18.96
CA VAL A 35 -29.56 -12.59 -19.02
C VAL A 35 -30.13 -11.23 -19.38
N TYR A 36 -29.79 -10.23 -18.58
CA TYR A 36 -30.18 -8.84 -18.80
C TYR A 36 -28.94 -8.01 -19.09
N LEU A 37 -28.97 -7.23 -20.18
CA LEU A 37 -27.97 -6.22 -20.44
C LEU A 37 -28.34 -4.95 -19.66
N HIS A 38 -27.49 -4.53 -18.76
CA HIS A 38 -27.65 -3.31 -17.98
C HIS A 38 -26.69 -2.24 -18.51
N MET A 39 -27.27 -1.15 -19.02
CA MET A 39 -26.53 -0.02 -19.61
C MET A 39 -26.29 1.12 -18.61
N GLU A 40 -27.16 1.22 -17.59
CA GLU A 40 -27.19 2.33 -16.64
C GLU A 40 -26.55 1.94 -15.32
N SER A 41 -25.24 1.81 -15.29
CA SER A 41 -24.49 1.71 -14.04
C SER A 41 -23.95 3.07 -13.63
N LYS A 42 -23.66 3.27 -12.34
CA LYS A 42 -22.97 4.48 -11.84
C LYS A 42 -21.66 4.80 -12.57
N GLY A 43 -21.04 3.80 -13.17
CA GLY A 43 -19.80 3.93 -13.96
C GLY A 43 -20.03 3.98 -15.48
N LYS A 44 -21.27 3.99 -15.96
CA LYS A 44 -21.64 3.93 -17.38
C LYS A 44 -20.97 2.78 -18.15
N VAL A 45 -20.68 1.68 -17.44
CA VAL A 45 -20.08 0.49 -18.03
C VAL A 45 -21.20 -0.51 -18.33
N PRO A 46 -21.42 -0.89 -19.60
CA PRO A 46 -22.35 -1.94 -19.96
C PRO A 46 -21.94 -3.26 -19.29
N HIS A 47 -22.89 -3.93 -18.64
CA HIS A 47 -22.63 -5.21 -18.00
C HIS A 47 -23.86 -6.11 -18.05
N LEU A 48 -23.62 -7.40 -17.91
CA LEU A 48 -24.65 -8.41 -17.96
C LEU A 48 -24.97 -8.90 -16.53
N HIS A 49 -26.25 -8.97 -16.22
CA HIS A 49 -26.76 -9.70 -15.07
C HIS A 49 -27.31 -11.04 -15.57
N ALA A 50 -26.84 -12.13 -14.99
CA ALA A 50 -27.33 -13.47 -15.29
C ALA A 50 -27.98 -14.08 -14.04
N ALA A 51 -29.23 -14.45 -14.14
CA ALA A 51 -29.94 -15.29 -13.17
C ALA A 51 -29.95 -16.72 -13.71
N ILE A 52 -29.36 -17.65 -12.97
CA ILE A 52 -29.18 -19.04 -13.41
C ILE A 52 -29.87 -19.96 -12.40
N CYS A 53 -30.68 -20.89 -12.88
CA CYS A 53 -31.32 -21.88 -12.05
C CYS A 53 -30.26 -22.78 -11.40
N ARG A 54 -30.41 -23.03 -10.10
CA ARG A 54 -29.52 -23.92 -9.35
C ARG A 54 -29.67 -25.38 -9.75
N PHE A 55 -30.82 -25.75 -10.30
CA PHE A 55 -31.07 -27.08 -10.82
C PHE A 55 -30.86 -27.12 -12.33
N ASP A 56 -30.22 -28.17 -12.80
CA ASP A 56 -30.16 -28.46 -14.23
C ASP A 56 -31.47 -29.11 -14.73
N GLU A 57 -31.60 -29.33 -16.02
CA GLU A 57 -32.81 -29.96 -16.65
C GLU A 57 -33.00 -31.41 -16.19
N ASN A 58 -31.97 -32.06 -15.68
CA ASN A 58 -32.02 -33.42 -15.14
C ASN A 58 -32.35 -33.47 -13.66
N GLY A 59 -32.59 -32.31 -13.01
CA GLY A 59 -32.86 -32.22 -11.60
C GLY A 59 -31.61 -32.25 -10.69
N ASN A 60 -30.40 -32.25 -11.23
CA ASN A 60 -29.17 -32.20 -10.45
C ASN A 60 -28.91 -30.79 -9.94
N ILE A 61 -28.38 -30.72 -8.72
CA ILE A 61 -28.04 -29.44 -8.08
C ILE A 61 -26.66 -28.99 -8.53
N ASN A 62 -26.57 -27.81 -9.14
CA ASN A 62 -25.30 -27.18 -9.45
C ASN A 62 -24.57 -26.76 -8.17
N ASN A 63 -23.28 -27.03 -8.12
CA ASN A 63 -22.43 -26.58 -7.02
C ASN A 63 -22.19 -25.06 -7.13
N ASP A 64 -22.76 -24.32 -6.18
CA ASP A 64 -22.63 -22.86 -6.08
C ASP A 64 -21.53 -22.42 -5.09
N HIS A 65 -20.78 -23.35 -4.51
CA HIS A 65 -19.71 -23.02 -3.58
C HIS A 65 -18.65 -22.12 -4.23
N ASN A 66 -18.40 -20.97 -3.62
CA ASN A 66 -17.48 -19.94 -4.15
C ASN A 66 -17.77 -19.52 -5.59
N ILE A 67 -19.03 -19.54 -6.02
CA ILE A 67 -19.43 -19.27 -7.41
C ILE A 67 -18.88 -17.93 -7.94
N HIS A 68 -18.81 -16.90 -7.09
CA HIS A 68 -18.28 -15.60 -7.45
C HIS A 68 -16.79 -15.64 -7.84
N LEU A 69 -15.96 -16.40 -7.12
CA LEU A 69 -14.55 -16.57 -7.46
C LEU A 69 -14.38 -17.41 -8.72
N ARG A 70 -15.22 -18.43 -8.89
CA ARG A 70 -15.21 -19.30 -10.06
C ARG A 70 -15.64 -18.52 -11.30
N ALA A 71 -16.65 -17.66 -11.18
CA ALA A 71 -17.09 -16.78 -12.25
C ALA A 71 -15.98 -15.80 -12.68
N GLN A 72 -15.26 -15.20 -11.74
CA GLN A 72 -14.13 -14.35 -12.06
C GLN A 72 -13.05 -15.09 -12.86
N ARG A 73 -12.67 -16.29 -12.42
CA ARG A 73 -11.68 -17.11 -13.12
C ARG A 73 -12.16 -17.53 -14.52
N ALA A 74 -13.45 -17.85 -14.66
CA ALA A 74 -14.04 -18.16 -15.95
C ALA A 74 -13.99 -16.94 -16.89
N ALA A 75 -14.35 -15.76 -16.38
CA ALA A 75 -14.28 -14.50 -17.13
C ALA A 75 -12.84 -14.18 -17.59
N GLU A 76 -11.84 -14.41 -16.75
CA GLU A 76 -10.43 -14.24 -17.10
C GLU A 76 -10.02 -15.20 -18.23
N ARG A 77 -10.38 -16.49 -18.13
CA ARG A 77 -10.08 -17.45 -19.20
C ARG A 77 -10.72 -17.07 -20.54
N VAL A 78 -11.97 -16.57 -20.49
CA VAL A 78 -12.65 -16.08 -21.70
C VAL A 78 -11.94 -14.84 -22.26
N ALA A 79 -11.50 -13.92 -21.41
CA ALA A 79 -10.76 -12.73 -21.84
C ALA A 79 -9.45 -13.12 -22.53
N VAL A 80 -8.67 -14.03 -21.95
CA VAL A 80 -7.42 -14.56 -22.54
C VAL A 80 -7.70 -15.22 -23.89
N LYS A 81 -8.69 -16.13 -23.98
CA LYS A 81 -9.05 -16.79 -25.25
C LYS A 81 -9.45 -15.82 -26.36
N ARG A 82 -9.96 -14.64 -26.00
CA ARG A 82 -10.41 -13.61 -26.95
C ARG A 82 -9.38 -12.50 -27.18
N GLY A 83 -8.19 -12.60 -26.58
CA GLY A 83 -7.18 -11.54 -26.65
C GLY A 83 -7.60 -10.24 -25.97
N TRP A 84 -8.54 -10.30 -25.04
CA TRP A 84 -8.96 -9.14 -24.25
C TRP A 84 -8.04 -8.97 -23.04
N LYS A 85 -7.85 -7.72 -22.64
CA LYS A 85 -7.12 -7.44 -21.39
C LYS A 85 -7.89 -7.98 -20.19
N THR A 86 -7.22 -8.73 -19.35
CA THR A 86 -7.81 -9.24 -18.11
C THR A 86 -7.92 -8.13 -17.06
N ALA A 87 -8.78 -8.32 -16.07
CA ALA A 87 -8.89 -7.40 -14.94
C ALA A 87 -7.56 -7.32 -14.17
N GLU A 88 -6.84 -8.44 -14.05
CA GLU A 88 -5.53 -8.49 -13.36
C GLU A 88 -4.45 -7.71 -14.13
N GLU A 89 -4.39 -7.84 -15.45
CA GLU A 89 -3.45 -7.04 -16.29
C GLU A 89 -3.69 -5.54 -16.13
N ILE A 90 -4.96 -5.12 -16.16
CA ILE A 90 -5.33 -3.70 -15.97
C ILE A 90 -4.93 -3.25 -14.57
N ARG A 91 -5.19 -4.08 -13.57
CA ARG A 91 -4.85 -3.81 -12.17
C ARG A 91 -3.35 -3.69 -11.97
N SER A 92 -2.58 -4.67 -12.46
CA SER A 92 -1.12 -4.72 -12.35
C SER A 92 -0.45 -3.51 -13.01
N ARG A 93 -1.00 -3.03 -14.12
CA ARG A 93 -0.54 -1.81 -14.78
C ARG A 93 -0.82 -0.55 -13.97
N ASN A 94 -1.96 -0.47 -13.30
CA ASN A 94 -2.39 0.73 -12.58
C ASN A 94 -1.77 0.84 -11.17
N ILE A 95 -1.42 -0.28 -10.53
CA ILE A 95 -0.82 -0.28 -9.18
C ILE A 95 0.46 0.58 -9.10
N PRO A 96 1.44 0.47 -10.01
CA PRO A 96 2.63 1.32 -9.99
C PRO A 96 2.30 2.82 -10.15
N GLU A 97 1.35 3.16 -11.00
CA GLU A 97 0.90 4.54 -11.20
C GLU A 97 0.30 5.11 -9.91
N VAL A 98 -0.69 4.42 -9.33
CA VAL A 98 -1.34 4.84 -8.08
C VAL A 98 -0.33 4.92 -6.93
N SER A 99 0.61 3.97 -6.87
CA SER A 99 1.68 3.98 -5.85
C SER A 99 2.59 5.19 -5.99
N ARG A 100 2.97 5.54 -7.22
CA ARG A 100 3.80 6.72 -7.51
C ARG A 100 3.08 8.00 -7.09
N GLU A 101 1.80 8.16 -7.42
CA GLU A 101 1.02 9.33 -7.04
C GLU A 101 0.88 9.45 -5.52
N CYS A 102 0.63 8.36 -4.81
CA CYS A 102 0.62 8.34 -3.34
C CYS A 102 1.96 8.78 -2.73
N MET A 103 3.07 8.30 -3.29
CA MET A 103 4.41 8.67 -2.83
C MET A 103 4.75 10.12 -3.15
N GLU A 104 4.32 10.62 -4.31
CA GLU A 104 4.54 12.00 -4.71
C GLU A 104 3.77 12.98 -3.81
N VAL A 105 2.53 12.64 -3.45
CA VAL A 105 1.77 13.41 -2.45
C VAL A 105 2.53 13.47 -1.13
N LEU A 106 3.03 12.33 -0.62
CA LEU A 106 3.82 12.30 0.61
C LEU A 106 5.09 13.15 0.53
N ARG A 107 5.73 13.20 -0.65
CA ARG A 107 6.96 13.98 -0.88
C ARG A 107 6.70 15.47 -0.90
N THR A 108 5.55 15.89 -1.43
CA THR A 108 5.19 17.32 -1.56
C THR A 108 4.54 17.91 -0.31
N MET A 109 4.13 17.09 0.65
CA MET A 109 3.50 17.56 1.90
C MET A 109 4.55 18.15 2.87
N PRO A 110 4.39 19.41 3.32
CA PRO A 110 5.34 20.04 4.24
C PRO A 110 5.29 19.43 5.66
N SER A 111 4.14 18.93 6.07
CA SER A 111 3.92 18.26 7.35
C SER A 111 3.02 17.05 7.17
N TRP A 112 3.20 16.04 8.04
CA TRP A 112 2.34 14.87 8.00
C TRP A 112 0.98 15.17 8.63
N SER A 113 -0.08 14.99 7.84
CA SER A 113 -1.47 14.98 8.29
C SER A 113 -2.28 14.02 7.44
N TRP A 114 -3.09 13.19 8.07
CA TRP A 114 -3.98 12.27 7.34
C TRP A 114 -5.00 13.02 6.48
N GLU A 115 -5.57 14.11 7.02
CA GLU A 115 -6.56 14.91 6.31
C GLU A 115 -5.94 15.62 5.09
N GLU A 116 -4.75 16.19 5.24
CA GLU A 116 -4.04 16.82 4.12
C GLU A 116 -3.64 15.80 3.07
N TYR A 117 -3.24 14.58 3.46
CA TYR A 117 -2.95 13.50 2.53
C TYR A 117 -4.18 13.15 1.68
N LYS A 118 -5.36 13.02 2.31
CA LYS A 118 -6.64 12.78 1.59
C LYS A 118 -6.98 13.92 0.63
N LYS A 119 -6.87 15.16 1.09
CA LYS A 119 -7.15 16.35 0.25
C LYS A 119 -6.19 16.43 -0.94
N ALA A 120 -4.91 16.16 -0.73
CA ALA A 120 -3.91 16.19 -1.79
C ALA A 120 -4.15 15.08 -2.84
N LEU A 121 -4.55 13.90 -2.41
CA LEU A 121 -4.97 12.82 -3.33
C LEU A 121 -6.25 13.20 -4.10
N ALA A 122 -7.21 13.84 -3.43
CA ALA A 122 -8.45 14.29 -4.08
C ALA A 122 -8.18 15.32 -5.18
N ARG A 123 -7.24 16.25 -4.98
CA ARG A 123 -6.81 17.21 -6.01
C ARG A 123 -6.21 16.54 -7.25
N ARG A 124 -5.69 15.32 -7.10
CA ARG A 124 -5.14 14.50 -8.20
C ARG A 124 -6.15 13.51 -8.79
N GLY A 125 -7.43 13.63 -8.41
CA GLY A 125 -8.51 12.78 -8.93
C GLY A 125 -8.65 11.41 -8.26
N TYR A 126 -8.03 11.21 -7.10
CA TYR A 126 -8.14 9.99 -6.32
C TYR A 126 -9.05 10.20 -5.11
N SER A 127 -9.94 9.25 -4.84
CA SER A 127 -10.74 9.26 -3.61
C SER A 127 -10.17 8.25 -2.62
N VAL A 128 -10.29 8.54 -1.32
CA VAL A 128 -9.83 7.64 -0.25
C VAL A 128 -11.02 7.02 0.44
N TYR A 129 -11.06 5.70 0.45
CA TYR A 129 -12.02 4.91 1.21
C TYR A 129 -11.39 4.45 2.51
N GLU A 130 -11.87 4.95 3.64
CA GLU A 130 -11.41 4.59 4.98
C GLU A 130 -12.03 3.29 5.45
N ARG A 131 -11.24 2.45 6.07
CA ARG A 131 -11.69 1.24 6.76
C ARG A 131 -11.48 1.43 8.25
N LYS A 132 -12.58 1.64 8.95
CA LYS A 132 -12.61 1.82 10.40
C LYS A 132 -13.13 0.55 11.09
N ASP A 133 -12.77 0.35 12.34
CA ASP A 133 -13.31 -0.70 13.18
C ASP A 133 -14.61 -0.26 13.89
N LYS A 134 -15.16 -1.14 14.72
CA LYS A 134 -16.38 -0.86 15.50
C LYS A 134 -16.22 0.31 16.49
N LYS A 135 -14.99 0.70 16.81
CA LYS A 135 -14.64 1.81 17.71
C LYS A 135 -14.25 3.08 16.94
N ASP A 136 -14.60 3.17 15.66
CA ASP A 136 -14.25 4.28 14.72
C ASP A 136 -12.73 4.49 14.52
N VAL A 137 -11.91 3.54 14.91
CA VAL A 137 -10.45 3.63 14.73
C VAL A 137 -10.09 3.23 13.30
N LEU A 138 -9.34 4.10 12.62
CA LEU A 138 -8.86 3.87 11.26
C LEU A 138 -7.85 2.71 11.22
N ARG A 139 -8.23 1.59 10.63
CA ARG A 139 -7.44 0.36 10.50
C ARG A 139 -6.79 0.18 9.14
N GLY A 140 -7.27 0.90 8.16
CA GLY A 140 -6.72 0.82 6.82
C GLY A 140 -7.45 1.74 5.87
N TYR A 141 -6.98 1.78 4.64
CA TYR A 141 -7.64 2.55 3.58
C TYR A 141 -7.42 1.91 2.21
N ALA A 142 -8.19 2.36 1.26
CA ALA A 142 -8.01 2.04 -0.15
C ALA A 142 -8.11 3.34 -0.98
N ILE A 143 -7.36 3.37 -2.07
CA ILE A 143 -7.42 4.44 -3.06
C ILE A 143 -8.41 4.03 -4.14
N LEU A 144 -9.28 4.95 -4.51
CA LEU A 144 -10.23 4.80 -5.61
C LEU A 144 -9.74 5.63 -6.80
N LYS A 145 -9.65 5.01 -7.98
CA LYS A 145 -9.42 5.67 -9.27
C LYS A 145 -10.58 5.28 -10.19
N GLY A 146 -11.52 6.20 -10.37
CA GLY A 146 -12.80 5.85 -11.01
C GLY A 146 -13.51 4.73 -10.24
N ASN A 147 -13.83 3.64 -10.93
CA ASN A 147 -14.48 2.47 -10.34
C ASN A 147 -13.50 1.46 -9.73
N ALA A 148 -12.19 1.64 -9.91
CA ALA A 148 -11.19 0.72 -9.41
C ALA A 148 -10.77 1.06 -7.98
N LYS A 149 -10.63 0.02 -7.14
CA LYS A 149 -10.26 0.14 -5.73
C LYS A 149 -8.94 -0.59 -5.47
N TYR A 150 -7.95 0.12 -4.95
CA TYR A 150 -6.59 -0.37 -4.64
C TYR A 150 -6.37 -0.30 -3.14
N LYS A 151 -6.15 -1.45 -2.50
CA LYS A 151 -5.86 -1.51 -1.06
C LYS A 151 -4.48 -0.93 -0.77
N ALA A 152 -4.33 -0.18 0.30
CA ALA A 152 -3.05 0.38 0.73
C ALA A 152 -1.94 -0.69 0.90
N SER A 153 -2.32 -1.93 1.23
CA SER A 153 -1.39 -3.06 1.36
C SER A 153 -0.82 -3.57 0.03
N GLU A 154 -1.42 -3.21 -1.08
CA GLU A 154 -1.00 -3.57 -2.44
C GLU A 154 -0.15 -2.46 -3.09
N LEU A 155 -0.17 -1.27 -2.48
CA LEU A 155 0.51 -0.09 -2.98
C LEU A 155 1.89 0.07 -2.34
N GLY A 156 2.79 0.67 -3.10
CA GLY A 156 4.14 0.99 -2.66
C GLY A 156 5.07 -0.21 -2.49
N VAL A 157 6.28 0.07 -2.04
CA VAL A 157 7.32 -0.94 -1.80
C VAL A 157 7.23 -1.41 -0.34
N ALA A 158 7.29 -2.71 -0.10
CA ALA A 158 7.23 -3.31 1.24
C ALA A 158 6.06 -2.79 2.09
N ARG A 159 4.93 -2.51 1.45
CA ARG A 159 3.71 -2.01 2.12
C ARG A 159 3.93 -0.70 2.89
N ASN A 160 4.80 0.17 2.38
CA ASN A 160 5.14 1.44 3.04
C ASN A 160 3.98 2.46 3.05
N LEU A 161 2.95 2.24 2.21
CA LEU A 161 1.75 3.05 2.14
C LEU A 161 0.61 2.56 3.06
N MET A 162 0.83 1.53 3.89
CA MET A 162 -0.16 1.17 4.92
C MET A 162 -0.31 2.29 5.96
N ILE A 163 -1.53 2.48 6.47
CA ILE A 163 -1.85 3.56 7.41
C ILE A 163 -0.87 3.66 8.60
N SER A 164 -0.47 2.52 9.16
CA SER A 164 0.49 2.45 10.27
C SER A 164 1.92 2.86 9.89
N LYS A 165 2.24 2.86 8.59
CA LYS A 165 3.59 3.15 8.09
C LYS A 165 3.70 4.53 7.42
N LEU A 166 2.58 5.15 7.06
CA LEU A 166 2.56 6.44 6.36
C LEU A 166 3.36 7.54 7.07
N PRO A 167 3.20 7.77 8.39
CA PRO A 167 3.97 8.81 9.09
C PRO A 167 5.48 8.56 8.98
N ARG A 168 5.90 7.31 9.18
CA ARG A 168 7.31 6.93 9.07
C ARG A 168 7.83 7.04 7.63
N THR A 169 7.00 6.72 6.64
CA THR A 169 7.35 6.87 5.21
C THR A 169 7.54 8.35 4.87
N TRP A 170 6.63 9.22 5.31
CA TRP A 170 6.77 10.66 5.17
C TRP A 170 8.06 11.18 5.84
N GLN A 171 8.33 10.75 7.08
CA GLN A 171 9.55 11.12 7.80
C GLN A 171 10.82 10.73 7.05
N LYS A 172 10.86 9.55 6.42
CA LYS A 172 12.02 9.10 5.63
C LYS A 172 12.22 9.94 4.37
N LEU A 173 11.14 10.33 3.70
CA LEU A 173 11.21 11.17 2.49
C LEU A 173 11.78 12.56 2.80
N HIS A 174 11.46 13.13 3.96
CA HIS A 174 11.91 14.47 4.38
C HIS A 174 13.14 14.45 5.31
N TYR A 175 13.76 13.30 5.51
CA TYR A 175 14.90 13.18 6.43
C TYR A 175 16.07 14.10 6.05
N ARG A 176 16.43 14.16 4.76
CA ARG A 176 17.54 14.98 4.28
C ARG A 176 17.27 16.46 4.44
N GLU A 177 16.06 16.91 4.19
CA GLU A 177 15.65 18.31 4.32
C GLU A 177 15.69 18.76 5.77
N ARG A 178 15.22 17.91 6.71
CA ARG A 178 15.28 18.18 8.14
C ARG A 178 16.72 18.21 8.66
N LEU A 179 17.56 17.32 8.17
CA LEU A 179 18.98 17.33 8.54
C LEU A 179 19.67 18.61 8.07
N ALA A 180 19.40 19.04 6.85
CA ALA A 180 19.91 20.30 6.32
C ALA A 180 19.43 21.52 7.13
N ALA A 181 18.14 21.54 7.50
CA ALA A 181 17.57 22.59 8.34
C ALA A 181 18.22 22.64 9.74
N GLN A 182 18.49 21.49 10.35
CA GLN A 182 19.19 21.42 11.66
C GLN A 182 20.62 21.96 11.60
N VAL A 183 21.36 21.62 10.52
CA VAL A 183 22.73 22.12 10.31
C VAL A 183 22.74 23.65 10.17
N ASN A 184 21.80 24.21 9.40
CA ASN A 184 21.70 25.67 9.23
C ASN A 184 21.33 26.38 10.54
N THR A 185 20.47 25.78 11.37
CA THR A 185 20.10 26.34 12.68
C THR A 185 21.29 26.33 13.63
N SER A 186 22.11 25.29 13.61
CA SER A 186 23.32 25.18 14.43
C SER A 186 24.41 26.15 14.01
N GLN A 187 24.50 26.50 12.72
CA GLN A 187 25.46 27.49 12.21
C GLN A 187 25.06 28.93 12.58
N ASN A 188 23.75 29.21 12.66
CA ASN A 188 23.25 30.52 13.09
C ASN A 188 23.36 30.76 14.61
N HIS A 189 23.61 29.73 15.39
CA HIS A 189 23.89 29.81 16.84
C HIS A 189 25.39 29.73 17.12
N ARG A 190 26.21 30.42 16.30
CA ARG A 190 27.60 30.63 16.66
C ARG A 190 27.61 31.57 17.83
N PRO A 191 28.06 31.19 19.05
CA PRO A 191 28.18 32.11 20.15
C PRO A 191 29.11 33.24 19.72
N GLU A 192 28.72 34.48 20.01
CA GLU A 192 29.59 35.64 19.79
C GLU A 192 30.98 35.33 20.34
N PRO A 193 32.07 35.72 19.68
CA PRO A 193 33.39 35.53 20.17
C PRO A 193 33.47 36.25 21.52
N VAL A 194 33.64 35.49 22.60
CA VAL A 194 33.90 36.03 23.93
C VAL A 194 35.11 36.94 23.76
N GLN A 195 34.92 38.27 23.91
CA GLN A 195 36.00 39.23 23.96
C GLN A 195 36.91 38.81 25.07
N ARG A 196 38.13 38.38 24.74
CA ARG A 196 39.16 38.10 25.74
C ARG A 196 39.45 39.42 26.48
N PRO A 197 39.36 39.46 27.80
CA PRO A 197 39.80 40.64 28.52
C PRO A 197 41.29 40.88 28.22
N ALA A 198 41.63 42.14 28.05
CA ALA A 198 43.01 42.59 27.74
C ALA A 198 44.01 42.00 28.74
N ALA A 199 45.14 41.59 28.22
CA ALA A 199 46.24 40.97 28.93
C ALA A 199 46.62 41.80 30.18
N GLY A 200 46.50 41.20 31.35
CA GLY A 200 46.94 41.84 32.62
C GLY A 200 46.41 41.11 33.84
N MET A 201 46.42 39.79 33.87
CA MET A 201 46.27 39.05 35.11
C MET A 201 47.21 37.83 35.16
N ASP A 202 48.11 37.86 36.11
CA ASP A 202 49.06 36.82 36.48
C ASP A 202 48.32 35.51 36.85
N TYR A 203 48.56 34.46 36.08
CA TYR A 203 48.15 33.10 36.38
C TYR A 203 49.29 32.36 37.09
N THR A 204 49.40 32.53 38.38
CA THR A 204 50.12 31.58 39.20
C THR A 204 49.13 30.70 39.91
N HIS A 205 49.31 29.39 39.69
CA HIS A 205 48.68 28.26 40.39
C HIS A 205 47.24 27.89 40.01
N TYR A 206 47.12 27.13 38.91
CA TYR A 206 46.15 26.05 38.90
C TYR A 206 46.82 24.76 38.37
N ARG A 207 46.96 23.78 39.26
CA ARG A 207 47.43 22.44 38.97
C ARG A 207 46.36 21.73 38.15
N SER A 208 46.59 21.56 36.87
CA SER A 208 45.69 20.84 35.96
C SER A 208 45.93 19.35 36.08
N GLY A 209 44.87 18.60 36.37
CA GLY A 209 44.81 17.18 36.08
C GLY A 209 44.80 17.00 34.54
N SER A 210 45.80 16.30 34.05
CA SER A 210 45.96 16.04 32.60
C SER A 210 44.86 15.12 32.12
N VAL A 211 44.07 15.62 31.18
CA VAL A 211 43.15 14.80 30.37
C VAL A 211 43.81 14.56 29.01
N SER A 212 44.27 13.34 28.78
CA SER A 212 44.83 12.93 27.49
C SER A 212 43.71 12.50 26.54
N TYR A 213 43.66 13.11 25.36
CA TYR A 213 42.81 12.66 24.26
C TYR A 213 43.67 11.97 23.21
N MET A 214 43.37 10.73 22.92
CA MET A 214 43.90 10.06 21.74
C MET A 214 42.95 10.29 20.56
N LEU A 215 43.45 10.92 19.51
CA LEU A 215 42.80 11.00 18.21
C LEU A 215 43.28 9.81 17.35
N SER A 216 42.40 8.91 17.01
CA SER A 216 42.63 7.86 16.04
C SER A 216 42.11 8.33 14.69
N SER A 217 43.03 8.54 13.73
CA SER A 217 42.72 8.86 12.34
C SER A 217 42.59 7.58 11.52
N HIS A 218 41.38 7.01 11.44
CA HIS A 218 41.00 6.11 10.35
C HIS A 218 39.51 6.32 10.09
N GLY A 219 39.18 6.60 8.83
CA GLY A 219 37.85 6.99 8.39
C GLY A 219 36.76 5.95 8.71
N GLY A 220 35.77 6.39 9.44
CA GLY A 220 34.59 5.62 9.81
C GLY A 220 34.13 5.99 11.21
N THR A 221 32.94 6.55 11.32
CA THR A 221 32.12 6.78 12.51
C THR A 221 32.82 6.80 13.85
N GLU A 222 33.01 8.00 14.43
CA GLU A 222 33.46 8.20 15.80
C GLU A 222 32.47 7.56 16.79
N GLN A 223 32.92 6.51 17.49
CA GLN A 223 32.32 6.04 18.73
C GLN A 223 33.20 6.51 19.89
N ARG A 224 32.62 7.31 20.78
CA ARG A 224 33.29 7.74 22.03
C ARG A 224 33.06 6.69 23.10
N PHE A 225 34.12 6.11 23.61
CA PHE A 225 34.08 5.24 24.79
C PHE A 225 34.61 6.01 26.00
N TYR A 226 33.85 5.93 27.08
CA TYR A 226 34.29 6.43 28.43
C TYR A 226 34.93 5.25 29.16
N ILE A 227 36.16 5.40 29.61
CA ILE A 227 36.86 4.44 30.47
C ILE A 227 37.13 5.13 31.82
N PRO A 228 36.52 4.68 32.92
CA PRO A 228 36.86 5.18 34.23
C PRO A 228 38.19 4.56 34.72
N GLU A 229 39.12 5.40 35.17
CA GLU A 229 40.31 4.92 35.87
C GLU A 229 39.95 4.45 37.26
N ARG A 230 40.63 3.36 37.70
CA ARG A 230 40.58 2.82 39.03
C ARG A 230 41.55 3.54 39.94
#